data_8b486c970ad3845ff4fc4128d68f478b
#
_entry.id   8b486c970ad3845ff4fc4128d68f478b
#
_cell.length_a   1.000
_cell.length_b   1.000
_cell.length_c   1.000
_cell.angle_alpha   90.00
_cell.angle_beta   90.00
_cell.angle_gamma   90.00
#
_symmetry.space_group_name_H-M   'P 1'
#
loop_
_entity.id
_entity.type
_entity.pdbx_description
1 polymer ?
#
loop_
_entity_poly.entity_id
_entity_poly.type
_entity_poly.pdbx_seq_one_letter_code
_entity_poly.pdbx_strand_id
1 'polypeptide(L)'
;MLNNTKKIKEIYEEIQKKIFYAVPGRWDELYLYASIIDRLGKVQTGEMYFYFMPKGILKRKFINVYEVPFKYDIEEEEYMKLVDLLYDELKLLRDEFAKTGQKIWSNITISIKNNRFKVEYNYDNLLGGQDEYYDHHIFWRNKYLHIEPHSRKEKNAIEQYIANRRPSRKKDEEYDSGIYQKRQTNIITYETTDFKETQKVEYLATKQEKSKIKNQILCNK
;
A
#
# COMPACT_ATOMS: atom_id res chain seq x y z
N MET A 1 -13.99 17.20 5.56
CA MET A 1 -12.57 17.46 5.89
C MET A 1 -12.08 16.29 6.73
N LEU A 2 -10.95 15.67 6.43
CA LEU A 2 -10.43 14.57 7.26
C LEU A 2 -9.95 15.13 8.60
N ASN A 3 -10.45 14.54 9.69
CA ASN A 3 -10.06 14.94 11.04
C ASN A 3 -8.76 14.21 11.43
N ASN A 4 -7.64 14.91 11.31
CA ASN A 4 -6.32 14.33 11.57
C ASN A 4 -5.98 14.44 13.07
N THR A 5 -6.54 13.53 13.86
CA THR A 5 -6.30 13.48 15.31
C THR A 5 -4.84 13.16 15.62
N LYS A 6 -4.41 13.44 16.87
CA LYS A 6 -3.06 13.05 17.34
C LYS A 6 -2.83 11.55 17.12
N LYS A 7 -3.85 10.73 17.42
CA LYS A 7 -3.76 9.26 17.26
C LYS A 7 -3.57 8.83 15.80
N ILE A 8 -4.26 9.47 14.86
CA ILE A 8 -4.09 9.20 13.42
C ILE A 8 -2.65 9.53 12.98
N LYS A 9 -2.07 10.63 13.48
CA LYS A 9 -0.66 10.98 13.18
C LYS A 9 0.31 9.93 13.70
N GLU A 10 0.14 9.49 14.96
CA GLU A 10 0.95 8.42 15.55
C GLU A 10 0.88 7.13 14.72
N ILE A 11 -0.31 6.74 14.25
CA ILE A 11 -0.48 5.55 13.40
C ILE A 11 0.24 5.74 12.05
N TYR A 12 0.18 6.93 11.43
CA TYR A 12 0.96 7.18 10.21
C TYR A 12 2.47 7.08 10.43
N GLU A 13 2.98 7.54 11.56
CA GLU A 13 4.40 7.41 11.90
C GLU A 13 4.79 5.94 12.03
N GLU A 14 3.96 5.10 12.68
CA GLU A 14 4.19 3.66 12.78
C GLU A 14 4.09 2.94 11.43
N ILE A 15 3.14 3.32 10.57
CA ILE A 15 3.07 2.81 9.19
C ILE A 15 4.35 3.14 8.43
N GLN A 16 4.84 4.39 8.51
CA GLN A 16 6.07 4.80 7.86
C GLN A 16 7.27 3.99 8.36
N LYS A 17 7.43 3.81 9.66
CA LYS A 17 8.50 2.98 10.24
C LYS A 17 8.45 1.55 9.70
N LYS A 18 7.29 0.91 9.72
CA LYS A 18 7.13 -0.47 9.22
C LYS A 18 7.42 -0.59 7.73
N ILE A 19 7.03 0.41 6.92
CA ILE A 19 7.40 0.50 5.51
C ILE A 19 8.94 0.52 5.36
N PHE A 20 9.64 1.32 6.17
CA PHE A 20 11.10 1.37 6.13
C PHE A 20 11.77 0.08 6.53
N TYR A 21 11.26 -0.61 7.54
CA TYR A 21 11.80 -1.90 7.94
C TYR A 21 11.56 -3.00 6.90
N ALA A 22 10.42 -2.95 6.20
CA ALA A 22 10.09 -3.93 5.18
C ALA A 22 10.91 -3.78 3.89
N VAL A 23 11.46 -2.60 3.61
CA VAL A 23 12.18 -2.37 2.34
C VAL A 23 13.69 -2.37 2.55
N PRO A 24 14.42 -3.37 2.04
CA PRO A 24 15.85 -3.46 2.23
C PRO A 24 16.61 -2.44 1.38
N GLY A 25 17.65 -1.83 1.96
CA GLY A 25 18.56 -0.96 1.26
C GLY A 25 18.00 0.41 0.93
N ARG A 26 18.56 1.07 -0.09
CA ARG A 26 18.11 2.38 -0.58
C ARG A 26 17.13 2.21 -1.72
N TRP A 27 16.11 3.04 -1.77
CA TRP A 27 15.09 3.05 -2.81
C TRP A 27 14.70 4.48 -3.21
N ASP A 28 14.12 4.65 -4.39
CA ASP A 28 13.71 5.95 -4.94
C ASP A 28 12.20 6.16 -4.83
N GLU A 29 11.43 5.12 -5.05
CA GLU A 29 9.97 5.16 -5.09
C GLU A 29 9.39 3.93 -4.42
N LEU A 30 8.23 4.09 -3.79
CA LEU A 30 7.50 3.03 -3.12
C LEU A 30 6.01 3.24 -3.32
N TYR A 31 5.29 2.14 -3.55
CA TYR A 31 3.84 2.14 -3.67
C TYR A 31 3.26 0.94 -2.93
N LEU A 32 2.32 1.22 -2.07
CA LEU A 32 1.57 0.25 -1.28
C LEU A 32 0.09 0.46 -1.50
N TYR A 33 -0.63 -0.59 -1.82
CA TYR A 33 -2.09 -0.67 -1.80
C TYR A 33 -2.52 -1.63 -0.72
N ALA A 34 -3.57 -1.29 0.02
CA ALA A 34 -4.24 -2.24 0.89
C ALA A 34 -5.76 -2.04 0.83
N SER A 35 -6.49 -3.15 0.76
CA SER A 35 -7.93 -3.18 0.94
C SER A 35 -8.27 -3.81 2.28
N ILE A 36 -9.33 -3.32 2.94
CA ILE A 36 -9.88 -3.89 4.17
C ILE A 36 -11.39 -3.93 4.02
N ILE A 37 -11.94 -5.14 4.04
CA ILE A 37 -13.34 -5.43 3.81
C ILE A 37 -13.90 -6.10 5.05
N ASP A 38 -14.95 -5.53 5.64
CA ASP A 38 -15.67 -6.15 6.73
C ASP A 38 -16.62 -7.22 6.18
N ARG A 39 -16.49 -8.45 6.67
CA ARG A 39 -17.38 -9.56 6.37
C ARG A 39 -18.27 -9.89 7.56
N LEU A 40 -19.25 -10.72 7.35
CA LEU A 40 -20.14 -11.19 8.41
C LEU A 40 -19.34 -11.74 9.60
N GLY A 41 -19.72 -11.34 10.82
CA GLY A 41 -19.08 -11.79 12.06
C GLY A 41 -17.82 -11.01 12.46
N LYS A 42 -17.61 -9.80 11.95
CA LYS A 42 -16.45 -8.93 12.24
C LYS A 42 -15.10 -9.43 11.71
N VAL A 43 -15.12 -10.36 10.76
CA VAL A 43 -13.89 -10.80 10.10
C VAL A 43 -13.51 -9.76 9.07
N GLN A 44 -12.29 -9.22 9.18
CA GLN A 44 -11.70 -8.34 8.19
C GLN A 44 -10.87 -9.15 7.22
N THR A 45 -11.13 -8.99 5.94
CA THR A 45 -10.35 -9.58 4.85
C THR A 45 -9.87 -8.50 3.91
N GLY A 46 -8.87 -8.79 3.11
CA GLY A 46 -8.39 -7.84 2.11
C GLY A 46 -7.09 -8.31 1.48
N GLU A 47 -6.50 -7.44 0.71
CA GLU A 47 -5.28 -7.67 -0.04
C GLU A 47 -4.30 -6.54 0.19
N MET A 48 -3.00 -6.82 0.04
CA MET A 48 -1.96 -5.82 0.04
C MET A 48 -1.02 -6.05 -1.16
N TYR A 49 -0.78 -4.98 -1.94
CA TYR A 49 0.23 -4.92 -2.99
C TYR A 49 1.29 -3.94 -2.54
N PHE A 50 2.55 -4.36 -2.52
CA PHE A 50 3.61 -3.53 -2.02
C PHE A 50 4.85 -3.65 -2.90
N TYR A 51 5.24 -2.54 -3.53
CA TYR A 51 6.33 -2.47 -4.49
C TYR A 51 7.26 -1.32 -4.18
N PHE A 52 8.55 -1.52 -4.39
CA PHE A 52 9.56 -0.47 -4.29
C PHE A 52 10.53 -0.50 -5.46
N MET A 53 11.12 0.65 -5.75
CA MET A 53 12.14 0.84 -6.76
C MET A 53 13.50 1.00 -6.07
N PRO A 54 14.39 -0.01 -6.12
CA PRO A 54 15.74 0.12 -5.56
C PRO A 54 16.53 1.24 -6.22
N LYS A 55 17.32 1.96 -5.43
CA LYS A 55 18.16 3.04 -5.90
C LYS A 55 19.41 2.53 -6.60
N GLY A 56 19.83 3.17 -7.69
CA GLY A 56 21.12 2.92 -8.33
C GLY A 56 21.14 1.73 -9.29
N ILE A 57 20.00 1.16 -9.65
CA ILE A 57 19.90 0.11 -10.66
C ILE A 57 19.74 0.75 -12.04
N LEU A 58 20.63 0.40 -12.98
CA LEU A 58 20.58 0.91 -14.37
C LEU A 58 19.25 0.63 -15.07
N LYS A 59 18.64 -0.54 -14.81
CA LYS A 59 17.28 -0.87 -15.27
C LYS A 59 16.31 -0.67 -14.13
N ARG A 60 15.61 0.44 -14.14
CA ARG A 60 14.56 0.74 -13.15
C ARG A 60 13.46 -0.33 -13.21
N LYS A 61 13.38 -1.16 -12.19
CA LYS A 61 12.38 -2.21 -12.06
C LYS A 61 11.85 -2.24 -10.63
N PHE A 62 10.54 -2.21 -10.50
CA PHE A 62 9.89 -2.42 -9.21
C PHE A 62 10.09 -3.86 -8.73
N ILE A 63 10.37 -3.98 -7.45
CA ILE A 63 10.44 -5.26 -6.72
C ILE A 63 9.19 -5.35 -5.87
N ASN A 64 8.51 -6.49 -5.97
CA ASN A 64 7.45 -6.84 -5.03
C ASN A 64 8.08 -7.22 -3.69
N VAL A 65 7.56 -6.70 -2.58
CA VAL A 65 8.11 -7.02 -1.24
C VAL A 65 8.04 -8.51 -0.92
N TYR A 66 7.08 -9.23 -1.45
CA TYR A 66 7.00 -10.70 -1.29
C TYR A 66 8.13 -11.46 -2.00
N GLU A 67 8.92 -10.80 -2.86
CA GLU A 67 10.12 -11.37 -3.46
C GLU A 67 11.40 -11.07 -2.66
N VAL A 68 11.29 -10.23 -1.61
CA VAL A 68 12.45 -9.77 -0.82
C VAL A 68 13.19 -10.92 -0.14
N PRO A 69 12.54 -11.90 0.50
CA PRO A 69 13.23 -13.03 1.11
C PRO A 69 14.19 -13.73 0.14
N PHE A 70 13.72 -14.02 -1.07
CA PHE A 70 14.52 -14.69 -2.10
C PHE A 70 15.63 -13.81 -2.68
N LYS A 71 15.36 -12.51 -2.85
CA LYS A 71 16.31 -11.59 -3.50
C LYS A 71 17.43 -11.10 -2.59
N TYR A 72 17.17 -11.08 -1.28
CA TYR A 72 18.08 -10.51 -0.29
C TYR A 72 18.57 -11.52 0.74
N ASP A 73 18.26 -12.81 0.54
CA ASP A 73 18.64 -13.91 1.43
C ASP A 73 18.23 -13.64 2.89
N ILE A 74 16.94 -13.32 3.07
CA ILE A 74 16.32 -13.05 4.37
C ILE A 74 15.40 -14.21 4.69
N GLU A 75 15.33 -14.59 5.97
CA GLU A 75 14.41 -15.62 6.43
C GLU A 75 12.94 -15.21 6.18
N GLU A 76 12.19 -16.07 5.46
CA GLU A 76 10.88 -15.74 4.91
C GLU A 76 9.83 -15.51 6.01
N GLU A 77 9.78 -16.39 7.01
CA GLU A 77 8.77 -16.32 8.07
C GLU A 77 8.91 -15.04 8.91
N GLU A 78 10.15 -14.66 9.27
CA GLU A 78 10.41 -13.42 10.02
C GLU A 78 10.06 -12.18 9.19
N TYR A 79 10.41 -12.22 7.90
CA TYR A 79 10.09 -11.11 7.00
C TYR A 79 8.58 -10.96 6.79
N MET A 80 7.85 -12.05 6.61
CA MET A 80 6.39 -12.00 6.43
C MET A 80 5.68 -11.49 7.68
N LYS A 81 6.14 -11.82 8.89
CA LYS A 81 5.62 -11.22 10.13
C LYS A 81 5.72 -9.70 10.12
N LEU A 82 6.81 -9.14 9.57
CA LEU A 82 6.96 -7.69 9.45
C LEU A 82 5.96 -7.08 8.47
N VAL A 83 5.71 -7.76 7.34
CA VAL A 83 4.70 -7.35 6.36
C VAL A 83 3.29 -7.41 6.94
N ASP A 84 2.98 -8.46 7.71
CA ASP A 84 1.70 -8.61 8.40
C ASP A 84 1.48 -7.51 9.46
N LEU A 85 2.51 -7.17 10.22
CA LEU A 85 2.46 -6.06 11.18
C LEU A 85 2.18 -4.71 10.50
N LEU A 86 2.65 -4.49 9.28
CA LEU A 86 2.33 -3.30 8.51
C LEU A 86 0.83 -3.30 8.11
N TYR A 87 0.31 -4.45 7.69
CA TYR A 87 -1.12 -4.57 7.36
C TYR A 87 -2.01 -4.35 8.59
N ASP A 88 -1.58 -4.81 9.77
CA ASP A 88 -2.30 -4.57 11.03
C ASP A 88 -2.34 -3.08 11.40
N GLU A 89 -1.28 -2.31 11.16
CA GLU A 89 -1.33 -0.85 11.35
C GLU A 89 -2.33 -0.17 10.40
N LEU A 90 -2.49 -0.68 9.18
CA LEU A 90 -3.52 -0.16 8.26
C LEU A 90 -4.94 -0.46 8.77
N LYS A 91 -5.16 -1.62 9.40
CA LYS A 91 -6.43 -1.93 10.09
C LYS A 91 -6.67 -0.96 11.25
N LEU A 92 -5.64 -0.72 12.08
CA LEU A 92 -5.74 0.25 13.18
C LEU A 92 -6.07 1.66 12.68
N LEU A 93 -5.47 2.09 11.56
CA LEU A 93 -5.80 3.37 10.94
C LEU A 93 -7.29 3.43 10.54
N ARG A 94 -7.81 2.37 9.92
CA ARG A 94 -9.20 2.29 9.52
C ARG A 94 -10.17 2.29 10.71
N ASP A 95 -9.82 1.58 11.76
CA ASP A 95 -10.59 1.54 13.00
C ASP A 95 -10.62 2.90 13.70
N GLU A 96 -9.52 3.66 13.64
CA GLU A 96 -9.48 5.02 14.18
C GLU A 96 -10.36 5.99 13.39
N PHE A 97 -10.48 5.81 12.06
CA PHE A 97 -11.46 6.55 11.26
C PHE A 97 -12.90 6.27 11.74
N ALA A 98 -13.22 5.00 12.00
CA ALA A 98 -14.52 4.62 12.53
C ALA A 98 -14.80 5.25 13.91
N LYS A 99 -13.84 5.19 14.83
CA LYS A 99 -13.95 5.76 16.19
C LYS A 99 -14.13 7.27 16.18
N THR A 100 -13.54 7.96 15.22
CA THR A 100 -13.63 9.43 15.08
C THR A 100 -14.80 9.89 14.23
N GLY A 101 -15.71 8.99 13.85
CA GLY A 101 -16.89 9.30 13.05
C GLY A 101 -16.56 9.72 11.62
N GLN A 102 -15.39 9.40 11.12
CA GLN A 102 -15.01 9.67 9.74
C GLN A 102 -15.53 8.57 8.81
N LYS A 103 -15.74 8.91 7.54
CA LYS A 103 -16.13 7.92 6.54
C LYS A 103 -15.06 6.81 6.46
N ILE A 104 -15.50 5.58 6.64
CA ILE A 104 -14.63 4.40 6.61
C ILE A 104 -14.25 4.11 5.14
N TRP A 105 -12.98 4.10 4.86
CA TRP A 105 -12.45 3.76 3.54
C TRP A 105 -12.40 2.24 3.32
N SER A 106 -12.52 1.81 2.10
CA SER A 106 -12.43 0.40 1.69
C SER A 106 -11.02 0.00 1.25
N ASN A 107 -10.30 0.95 0.68
CA ASN A 107 -8.91 0.74 0.29
C ASN A 107 -8.09 2.03 0.39
N ILE A 108 -6.80 1.85 0.52
CA ILE A 108 -5.80 2.90 0.65
C ILE A 108 -4.67 2.66 -0.33
N THR A 109 -4.16 3.72 -0.96
CA THR A 109 -2.90 3.69 -1.68
C THR A 109 -1.93 4.66 -1.04
N ILE A 110 -0.79 4.16 -0.60
CA ILE A 110 0.32 4.96 -0.10
C ILE A 110 1.39 5.02 -1.17
N SER A 111 1.88 6.21 -1.48
CA SER A 111 3.01 6.41 -2.37
C SER A 111 4.06 7.28 -1.71
N ILE A 112 5.32 6.89 -1.84
CA ILE A 112 6.46 7.65 -1.36
C ILE A 112 7.40 7.87 -2.53
N LYS A 113 7.55 9.13 -2.89
CA LYS A 113 8.40 9.57 -4.01
C LYS A 113 8.95 10.96 -3.74
N ASN A 114 10.22 11.19 -4.03
CA ASN A 114 10.86 12.50 -3.85
C ASN A 114 10.67 13.06 -2.43
N ASN A 115 10.78 12.22 -1.40
CA ASN A 115 10.56 12.53 0.02
C ASN A 115 9.13 13.02 0.34
N ARG A 116 8.16 12.71 -0.50
CA ARG A 116 6.75 13.01 -0.24
C ARG A 116 6.01 11.73 0.06
N PHE A 117 5.38 11.68 1.21
CA PHE A 117 4.45 10.63 1.62
C PHE A 117 3.04 11.07 1.26
N LYS A 118 2.41 10.37 0.33
CA LYS A 118 1.06 10.66 -0.13
C LYS A 118 0.15 9.49 0.17
N VAL A 119 -1.04 9.77 0.68
CA VAL A 119 -2.08 8.79 0.96
C VAL A 119 -3.33 9.11 0.17
N GLU A 120 -3.84 8.13 -0.54
CA GLU A 120 -5.11 8.19 -1.27
C GLU A 120 -6.10 7.19 -0.66
N TYR A 121 -7.24 7.68 -0.17
CA TYR A 121 -8.33 6.86 0.35
C TYR A 121 -9.41 6.70 -0.69
N ASN A 122 -9.89 5.47 -0.87
CA ASN A 122 -11.00 5.15 -1.75
C ASN A 122 -12.12 4.45 -0.96
N TYR A 123 -13.33 4.62 -1.45
CA TYR A 123 -14.55 4.19 -0.78
C TYR A 123 -15.39 3.29 -1.70
N ASP A 124 -14.72 2.57 -2.58
CA ASP A 124 -15.35 1.66 -3.55
C ASP A 124 -15.97 0.45 -2.84
N ASN A 125 -17.03 -0.12 -3.40
CA ASN A 125 -17.52 -1.41 -2.96
C ASN A 125 -16.62 -2.51 -3.52
N LEU A 126 -15.94 -3.24 -2.65
CA LEU A 126 -14.97 -4.28 -3.00
C LEU A 126 -15.52 -5.70 -2.79
N LEU A 127 -16.84 -5.87 -2.67
CA LEU A 127 -17.47 -7.20 -2.50
C LEU A 127 -17.57 -7.99 -3.81
N GLY A 128 -16.73 -7.71 -4.78
CA GLY A 128 -16.65 -8.41 -6.07
C GLY A 128 -16.03 -9.80 -6.00
N GLY A 129 -16.08 -10.54 -7.12
CA GLY A 129 -15.46 -11.86 -7.25
C GLY A 129 -13.94 -11.84 -7.44
N GLN A 130 -13.31 -13.01 -7.48
CA GLN A 130 -11.85 -13.16 -7.65
C GLN A 130 -11.29 -12.50 -8.92
N ASP A 131 -12.04 -12.53 -10.02
CA ASP A 131 -11.63 -11.90 -11.27
C ASP A 131 -11.50 -10.39 -11.12
N GLU A 132 -12.35 -9.77 -10.30
CA GLU A 132 -12.31 -8.33 -10.04
C GLU A 132 -11.06 -7.89 -9.25
N TYR A 133 -10.52 -8.75 -8.37
CA TYR A 133 -9.27 -8.50 -7.65
C TYR A 133 -8.06 -8.56 -8.58
N TYR A 134 -8.02 -9.55 -9.47
CA TYR A 134 -6.97 -9.65 -10.47
C TYR A 134 -6.97 -8.43 -11.40
N ASP A 135 -8.11 -8.07 -11.94
CA ASP A 135 -8.27 -6.91 -12.84
C ASP A 135 -7.88 -5.61 -12.12
N HIS A 136 -8.25 -5.48 -10.85
CA HIS A 136 -7.85 -4.36 -10.02
C HIS A 136 -6.33 -4.29 -9.85
N HIS A 137 -5.66 -5.39 -9.56
CA HIS A 137 -4.20 -5.42 -9.40
C HIS A 137 -3.49 -5.02 -10.69
N ILE A 138 -3.91 -5.54 -11.85
CA ILE A 138 -3.34 -5.18 -13.14
C ILE A 138 -3.55 -3.69 -13.43
N PHE A 139 -4.76 -3.18 -13.23
CA PHE A 139 -5.06 -1.75 -13.38
C PHE A 139 -4.23 -0.89 -12.44
N TRP A 140 -4.11 -1.27 -11.15
CA TRP A 140 -3.35 -0.54 -10.16
C TRP A 140 -1.85 -0.50 -10.51
N ARG A 141 -1.26 -1.61 -10.93
CA ARG A 141 0.13 -1.68 -11.41
C ARG A 141 0.38 -0.76 -12.61
N ASN A 142 -0.52 -0.78 -13.57
CA ASN A 142 -0.42 0.11 -14.73
C ASN A 142 -0.52 1.59 -14.30
N LYS A 143 -1.48 1.93 -13.44
CA LYS A 143 -1.71 3.31 -12.98
C LYS A 143 -0.55 3.88 -12.16
N TYR A 144 -0.03 3.13 -11.18
CA TYR A 144 0.92 3.64 -10.21
C TYR A 144 2.38 3.27 -10.50
N LEU A 145 2.61 2.08 -11.03
CA LEU A 145 3.96 1.60 -11.34
C LEU A 145 4.34 1.83 -12.81
N HIS A 146 3.40 2.29 -13.62
CA HIS A 146 3.59 2.46 -15.07
C HIS A 146 4.06 1.18 -15.77
N ILE A 147 3.59 0.03 -15.28
CA ILE A 147 3.86 -1.27 -15.86
C ILE A 147 2.84 -1.51 -16.98
N GLU A 148 3.33 -1.55 -18.22
CA GLU A 148 2.48 -1.83 -19.38
C GLU A 148 1.95 -3.27 -19.34
N PRO A 149 0.71 -3.51 -19.77
CA PRO A 149 0.16 -4.84 -19.85
C PRO A 149 0.92 -5.69 -20.87
N HIS A 150 1.35 -6.88 -20.45
CA HIS A 150 2.19 -7.78 -21.26
C HIS A 150 1.38 -8.72 -22.16
N SER A 151 0.08 -8.84 -21.95
CA SER A 151 -0.79 -9.74 -22.70
C SER A 151 -2.10 -9.08 -23.09
N ARG A 152 -2.80 -9.68 -24.08
CA ARG A 152 -4.16 -9.27 -24.45
C ARG A 152 -5.13 -9.43 -23.26
N LYS A 153 -4.91 -10.45 -22.43
CA LYS A 153 -5.71 -10.68 -21.22
C LYS A 153 -5.58 -9.51 -20.24
N GLU A 154 -4.36 -9.05 -19.97
CA GLU A 154 -4.13 -7.90 -19.09
C GLU A 154 -4.69 -6.59 -19.65
N LYS A 155 -4.61 -6.37 -20.99
CA LYS A 155 -5.25 -5.21 -21.63
C LYS A 155 -6.77 -5.23 -21.43
N ASN A 156 -7.38 -6.39 -21.69
CA ASN A 156 -8.81 -6.56 -21.48
C ASN A 156 -9.22 -6.36 -20.02
N ALA A 157 -8.41 -6.84 -19.06
CA ALA A 157 -8.63 -6.64 -17.63
C ALA A 157 -8.68 -5.15 -17.26
N ILE A 158 -7.74 -4.35 -17.77
CA ILE A 158 -7.72 -2.88 -17.56
C ILE A 158 -8.96 -2.23 -18.17
N GLU A 159 -9.31 -2.59 -19.40
CA GLU A 159 -10.47 -2.04 -20.11
C GLU A 159 -11.78 -2.37 -19.39
N GLN A 160 -11.96 -3.61 -18.97
CA GLN A 160 -13.12 -4.07 -18.19
C GLN A 160 -13.22 -3.36 -16.85
N TYR A 161 -12.10 -3.26 -16.13
CA TYR A 161 -12.05 -2.56 -14.86
C TYR A 161 -12.48 -1.08 -15.00
N ILE A 162 -12.01 -0.40 -16.05
CA ILE A 162 -12.40 0.98 -16.35
C ILE A 162 -13.86 1.07 -16.78
N ALA A 163 -14.33 0.14 -17.62
CA ALA A 163 -15.70 0.14 -18.13
C ALA A 163 -16.72 -0.09 -17.00
N ASN A 164 -16.47 -1.05 -16.12
CA ASN A 164 -17.34 -1.35 -14.97
C ASN A 164 -17.43 -0.20 -13.97
N ARG A 165 -16.49 0.74 -14.00
CA ARG A 165 -16.44 1.91 -13.13
C ARG A 165 -16.83 3.23 -13.77
N ARG A 166 -17.11 3.25 -15.08
CA ARG A 166 -17.71 4.43 -15.71
C ARG A 166 -19.16 4.51 -15.28
N PRO A 167 -19.67 5.68 -14.80
CA PRO A 167 -21.08 5.85 -14.58
C PRO A 167 -21.78 5.59 -15.92
N SER A 168 -22.73 4.66 -15.91
CA SER A 168 -23.57 4.42 -17.09
C SER A 168 -24.21 5.74 -17.49
N ARG A 169 -23.88 6.25 -18.69
CA ARG A 169 -24.66 7.30 -19.34
C ARG A 169 -26.00 6.68 -19.74
N LYS A 170 -26.93 6.54 -18.80
CA LYS A 170 -28.33 6.38 -19.13
C LYS A 170 -28.88 7.76 -19.38
N LYS A 171 -29.44 7.93 -20.57
CA LYS A 171 -30.33 9.02 -20.93
C LYS A 171 -31.43 9.12 -19.91
N ASP A 172 -31.68 10.34 -19.55
CA ASP A 172 -32.88 10.92 -18.97
C ASP A 172 -34.09 9.98 -18.77
N GLU A 173 -34.26 9.50 -17.54
CA GLU A 173 -35.58 9.33 -16.98
C GLU A 173 -35.45 9.53 -15.47
N GLU A 174 -36.18 10.47 -15.01
CA GLU A 174 -36.42 10.96 -13.69
C GLU A 174 -36.84 9.81 -12.75
N TYR A 175 -35.93 9.36 -11.88
CA TYR A 175 -36.31 8.63 -10.68
C TYR A 175 -35.36 9.03 -9.55
N ASP A 176 -35.90 9.83 -8.67
CA ASP A 176 -35.32 10.25 -7.41
C ASP A 176 -35.11 9.01 -6.51
N SER A 177 -33.90 8.55 -6.40
CA SER A 177 -33.49 7.72 -5.27
C SER A 177 -31.99 7.97 -5.00
N GLY A 178 -31.79 8.71 -3.91
CA GLY A 178 -30.50 9.23 -3.46
C GLY A 178 -29.46 8.18 -3.05
N ILE A 179 -28.90 7.41 -3.99
CA ILE A 179 -27.71 6.59 -3.78
C ILE A 179 -26.79 6.63 -5.02
N TYR A 180 -26.37 7.81 -5.41
CA TYR A 180 -25.18 7.94 -6.24
C TYR A 180 -24.07 8.57 -5.41
N GLN A 181 -23.33 7.75 -4.67
CA GLN A 181 -22.12 8.23 -4.04
C GLN A 181 -21.09 8.55 -5.13
N LYS A 182 -20.92 9.83 -5.41
CA LYS A 182 -19.78 10.38 -6.15
C LYS A 182 -18.53 9.76 -5.54
N ARG A 183 -17.70 9.08 -6.35
CA ARG A 183 -16.41 8.53 -5.89
C ARG A 183 -15.64 9.63 -5.18
N GLN A 184 -15.51 9.51 -3.88
CA GLN A 184 -14.69 10.41 -3.09
C GLN A 184 -13.32 9.77 -2.93
N THR A 185 -12.33 10.35 -3.59
CA THR A 185 -10.93 10.06 -3.28
C THR A 185 -10.42 11.21 -2.43
N ASN A 186 -10.03 10.93 -1.20
CA ASN A 186 -9.39 11.92 -0.35
C ASN A 186 -7.88 11.73 -0.43
N ILE A 187 -7.16 12.78 -0.79
CA ILE A 187 -5.71 12.79 -0.92
C ILE A 187 -5.14 13.59 0.23
N ILE A 188 -4.22 12.99 0.97
CA ILE A 188 -3.43 13.66 2.00
C ILE A 188 -1.96 13.59 1.55
N THR A 189 -1.30 14.72 1.52
CA THR A 189 0.13 14.80 1.22
C THR A 189 0.84 15.34 2.45
N TYR A 190 1.84 14.60 2.93
CA TYR A 190 2.76 15.06 3.96
C TYR A 190 4.12 15.29 3.32
N GLU A 191 4.67 16.49 3.53
CA GLU A 191 6.09 16.75 3.26
C GLU A 191 6.88 16.35 4.51
N THR A 192 7.71 15.33 4.36
CA THR A 192 8.59 14.91 5.46
C THR A 192 9.97 15.46 5.21
N THR A 193 10.33 16.54 5.87
CA THR A 193 11.67 17.14 5.82
C THR A 193 12.75 16.21 6.37
N ASP A 194 12.40 15.34 7.31
CA ASP A 194 13.35 14.44 8.00
C ASP A 194 13.54 13.07 7.34
N PHE A 195 12.86 12.84 6.23
CA PHE A 195 12.80 11.53 5.59
C PHE A 195 14.17 11.00 5.09
N LYS A 196 15.07 11.90 4.64
CA LYS A 196 16.41 11.53 4.20
C LYS A 196 17.35 11.16 5.35
N GLU A 197 17.21 11.81 6.48
CA GLU A 197 18.04 11.54 7.66
C GLU A 197 17.62 10.24 8.33
N THR A 198 16.31 9.99 8.45
CA THR A 198 15.78 8.74 8.98
C THR A 198 16.22 7.53 8.14
N GLN A 199 16.11 7.59 6.81
CA GLN A 199 16.65 6.52 5.93
C GLN A 199 18.14 6.28 6.14
N LYS A 200 18.92 7.34 6.37
CA LYS A 200 20.37 7.23 6.55
C LYS A 200 20.73 6.61 7.91
N VAL A 201 20.04 7.01 8.96
CA VAL A 201 20.26 6.52 10.33
C VAL A 201 19.83 5.05 10.46
N GLU A 202 18.65 4.68 9.95
CA GLU A 202 18.16 3.30 10.02
C GLU A 202 18.94 2.35 9.11
N TYR A 203 19.38 2.80 7.91
CA TYR A 203 20.29 2.01 7.08
C TYR A 203 21.62 1.72 7.78
N LEU A 204 22.14 2.68 8.54
CA LEU A 204 23.38 2.46 9.32
C LEU A 204 23.13 1.55 10.53
N ALA A 205 21.98 1.67 11.20
CA ALA A 205 21.56 0.81 12.31
C ALA A 205 21.39 -0.65 11.84
N THR A 206 20.61 -0.89 10.78
CA THR A 206 20.44 -2.24 10.21
C THR A 206 21.76 -2.85 9.72
N LYS A 207 22.69 -2.05 9.20
CA LYS A 207 24.01 -2.53 8.80
C LYS A 207 24.88 -2.91 10.01
N GLN A 208 24.76 -2.18 11.11
CA GLN A 208 25.45 -2.50 12.37
C GLN A 208 24.86 -3.74 13.04
N GLU A 209 23.55 -3.90 13.04
CA GLU A 209 22.86 -5.07 13.58
C GLU A 209 23.19 -6.34 12.77
N LYS A 210 23.14 -6.28 11.44
CA LYS A 210 23.58 -7.37 10.56
C LYS A 210 25.05 -7.74 10.76
N SER A 211 25.92 -6.76 11.03
CA SER A 211 27.33 -7.00 11.37
C SER A 211 27.47 -7.67 12.74
N LYS A 212 26.67 -7.30 13.73
CA LYS A 212 26.65 -7.93 15.08
C LYS A 212 26.17 -9.38 15.01
N ILE A 213 25.08 -9.64 14.28
CA ILE A 213 24.54 -10.99 14.08
C ILE A 213 25.56 -11.87 13.35
N LYS A 214 26.19 -11.36 12.29
CA LYS A 214 27.24 -12.08 11.56
C LYS A 214 28.45 -12.42 12.44
N ASN A 215 28.86 -11.51 13.31
CA ASN A 215 29.96 -11.74 14.25
C ASN A 215 29.57 -12.72 15.36
N GLN A 216 28.33 -12.72 15.85
CA GLN A 216 27.84 -13.71 16.82
C GLN A 216 27.80 -15.14 16.24
N ILE A 217 27.41 -15.28 14.97
CA ILE A 217 27.42 -16.58 14.26
C ILE A 217 28.84 -17.10 14.05
N LEU A 218 29.83 -16.22 13.83
CA LEU A 218 31.23 -16.59 13.65
C LEU A 218 31.94 -16.92 14.97
N CYS A 219 31.50 -16.39 16.10
CA CYS A 219 32.07 -16.69 17.42
C CYS A 219 31.52 -17.96 18.05
N ASN A 220 30.43 -18.53 17.52
CA ASN A 220 29.81 -19.77 18.01
C ASN A 220 30.19 -21.01 17.16
N LYS A 221 31.21 -20.91 16.34
CA LYS A 221 31.90 -22.02 15.64
C LYS A 221 33.32 -22.16 16.19
#